data_13b2a83267f974a6827dc16a045429e9
#
_entry.id   13b2a83267f974a6827dc16a045429e9
#
_cell.length_a   1.000
_cell.length_b   1.000
_cell.length_c   1.000
_cell.angle_alpha   90.00
_cell.angle_beta   90.00
_cell.angle_gamma   90.00
#
_symmetry.space_group_name_H-M   'P 1'
#
loop_
_entity.id
_entity.type
_entity.pdbx_description
1 polymer ?
#
loop_
_entity_poly.entity_id
_entity_poly.type
_entity_poly.pdbx_seq_one_letter_code
_entity_poly.pdbx_strand_id
1 'polypeptide(L)'
;MKLIMLGAPGAGKGTQAAVLSEKLGIPAISTGNILRAAVKNGTPVGLQAKSYMDAGKLVPDDVIIGIVAERVAQSDCRDGYILDGVPRTIAQAEALEEAGITFDKVLSLEISDAEIEERMEGRRFCHTCGATYHIHNAPPKREGVCDTCGGAL
;
A
#
# COMPACT_ATOMS: atom_id res chain seq x y z
N MET A 1 -5.12 -16.13 6.20
CA MET A 1 -5.49 -15.93 4.79
C MET A 1 -4.55 -14.92 4.14
N LYS A 2 -4.10 -15.20 2.95
CA LYS A 2 -3.15 -14.37 2.19
C LYS A 2 -3.87 -13.78 0.99
N LEU A 3 -3.94 -12.45 0.92
CA LEU A 3 -4.74 -11.72 -0.07
C LEU A 3 -3.89 -10.73 -0.86
N ILE A 4 -4.27 -10.54 -2.12
CA ILE A 4 -3.80 -9.42 -2.95
C ILE A 4 -4.99 -8.51 -3.22
N MET A 5 -4.78 -7.20 -3.09
CA MET A 5 -5.73 -6.16 -3.49
C MET A 5 -5.25 -5.49 -4.76
N LEU A 6 -6.06 -5.56 -5.81
CA LEU A 6 -5.83 -4.89 -7.09
C LEU A 6 -6.89 -3.82 -7.34
N GLY A 7 -6.54 -2.82 -8.11
CA GLY A 7 -7.42 -1.72 -8.51
C GLY A 7 -6.65 -0.46 -8.81
N ALA A 8 -7.26 0.45 -9.55
CA ALA A 8 -6.68 1.74 -9.87
C ALA A 8 -6.50 2.62 -8.62
N PRO A 9 -5.59 3.59 -8.65
CA PRO A 9 -5.54 4.63 -7.62
C PRO A 9 -6.91 5.31 -7.48
N GLY A 10 -7.40 5.48 -6.25
CA GLY A 10 -8.74 6.02 -6.00
C GLY A 10 -9.89 5.02 -6.03
N ALA A 11 -9.64 3.74 -6.33
CA ALA A 11 -10.67 2.68 -6.29
C ALA A 11 -11.12 2.31 -4.86
N GLY A 12 -10.35 2.71 -3.84
CA GLY A 12 -10.65 2.41 -2.45
C GLY A 12 -9.89 1.19 -1.91
N LYS A 13 -8.81 0.76 -2.55
CA LYS A 13 -7.99 -0.39 -2.13
C LYS A 13 -7.52 -0.26 -0.68
N GLY A 14 -6.87 0.83 -0.34
CA GLY A 14 -6.34 1.06 1.00
C GLY A 14 -7.43 1.08 2.06
N THR A 15 -8.58 1.66 1.77
CA THR A 15 -9.74 1.70 2.67
C THR A 15 -10.29 0.30 2.92
N GLN A 16 -10.49 -0.47 1.86
CA GLN A 16 -11.00 -1.84 1.98
C GLN A 16 -9.97 -2.79 2.61
N ALA A 17 -8.69 -2.61 2.28
CA ALA A 17 -7.61 -3.38 2.91
C ALA A 17 -7.57 -3.16 4.43
N ALA A 18 -7.76 -1.94 4.90
CA ALA A 18 -7.82 -1.63 6.33
C ALA A 18 -9.00 -2.33 7.03
N VAL A 19 -10.19 -2.33 6.41
CA VAL A 19 -11.36 -3.03 6.93
C VAL A 19 -11.13 -4.54 7.00
N LEU A 20 -10.58 -5.13 5.94
CA LEU A 20 -10.27 -6.56 5.90
C LEU A 20 -9.18 -6.94 6.91
N SER A 21 -8.17 -6.11 7.06
CA SER A 21 -7.10 -6.29 8.05
C SER A 21 -7.67 -6.38 9.46
N GLU A 22 -8.56 -5.48 9.81
CA GLU A 22 -9.24 -5.49 11.12
C GLU A 22 -10.12 -6.74 11.31
N LYS A 23 -10.93 -7.06 10.31
CA LYS A 23 -11.86 -8.20 10.39
C LYS A 23 -11.18 -9.57 10.42
N LEU A 24 -10.07 -9.71 9.69
CA LEU A 24 -9.35 -10.98 9.57
C LEU A 24 -8.19 -11.11 10.57
N GLY A 25 -7.84 -10.03 11.26
CA GLY A 25 -6.70 -10.02 12.19
C GLY A 25 -5.35 -10.22 11.51
N ILE A 26 -5.19 -9.75 10.28
CA ILE A 26 -3.96 -9.85 9.49
C ILE A 26 -3.47 -8.47 9.05
N PRO A 27 -2.15 -8.25 8.90
CA PRO A 27 -1.64 -6.94 8.49
C PRO A 27 -1.94 -6.62 7.04
N ALA A 28 -2.26 -5.36 6.76
CA ALA A 28 -2.32 -4.81 5.41
C ALA A 28 -0.98 -4.18 5.06
N ILE A 29 -0.37 -4.62 3.96
CA ILE A 29 0.97 -4.22 3.54
C ILE A 29 0.86 -3.39 2.27
N SER A 30 1.12 -2.09 2.38
CA SER A 30 1.25 -1.20 1.24
C SER A 30 2.70 -1.10 0.81
N THR A 31 2.97 -1.31 -0.49
CA THR A 31 4.34 -1.24 -1.05
C THR A 31 5.01 0.10 -0.74
N GLY A 32 4.27 1.20 -0.88
CA GLY A 32 4.81 2.53 -0.56
C GLY A 32 5.19 2.68 0.91
N ASN A 33 4.39 2.14 1.82
CA ASN A 33 4.65 2.21 3.25
C ASN A 33 5.86 1.35 3.66
N ILE A 34 5.98 0.15 3.12
CA ILE A 34 7.13 -0.72 3.43
C ILE A 34 8.43 -0.19 2.83
N LEU A 35 8.39 0.44 1.65
CA LEU A 35 9.55 1.13 1.07
C LEU A 35 10.03 2.26 1.99
N ARG A 36 9.13 3.11 2.43
CA ARG A 36 9.45 4.20 3.35
C ARG A 36 10.01 3.69 4.68
N ALA A 37 9.42 2.65 5.24
CA ALA A 37 9.89 2.03 6.48
C ALA A 37 11.28 1.40 6.31
N ALA A 38 11.53 0.70 5.21
CA ALA A 38 12.82 0.08 4.92
C ALA A 38 13.93 1.12 4.76
N VAL A 39 13.64 2.23 4.07
CA VAL A 39 14.58 3.36 3.94
C VAL A 39 14.86 4.00 5.30
N LYS A 40 13.83 4.24 6.10
CA LYS A 40 13.96 4.84 7.43
C LYS A 40 14.79 3.97 8.38
N ASN A 41 14.59 2.67 8.32
CA ASN A 41 15.29 1.71 9.18
C ASN A 41 16.70 1.37 8.68
N GLY A 42 17.08 1.82 7.48
CA GLY A 42 18.41 1.62 6.92
C GLY A 42 18.74 0.15 6.62
N THR A 43 17.74 -0.67 6.27
CA THR A 43 17.98 -2.05 5.86
C THR A 43 18.80 -2.07 4.55
N PRO A 44 19.57 -3.15 4.27
CA PRO A 44 20.36 -3.24 3.03
C PRO A 44 19.51 -3.03 1.77
N VAL A 45 18.32 -3.64 1.72
CA VAL A 45 17.37 -3.48 0.61
C VAL A 45 16.76 -2.08 0.60
N GLY A 46 16.48 -1.51 1.78
CA GLY A 46 16.01 -0.14 1.92
C GLY A 46 17.02 0.89 1.41
N LEU A 47 18.29 0.70 1.67
CA LEU A 47 19.37 1.56 1.16
C LEU A 47 19.50 1.47 -0.37
N GLN A 48 19.32 0.28 -0.95
CA GLN A 48 19.25 0.12 -2.40
C GLN A 48 18.06 0.90 -2.99
N ALA A 49 16.88 0.74 -2.42
CA ALA A 49 15.68 1.47 -2.85
C ALA A 49 15.88 2.97 -2.76
N LYS A 50 16.50 3.46 -1.68
CA LYS A 50 16.81 4.87 -1.47
C LYS A 50 17.67 5.45 -2.59
N SER A 51 18.68 4.72 -3.05
CA SER A 51 19.55 5.19 -4.14
C SER A 51 18.79 5.45 -5.44
N TYR A 52 17.79 4.62 -5.77
CA TYR A 52 16.93 4.84 -6.92
C TYR A 52 15.95 5.99 -6.70
N MET A 53 15.35 6.08 -5.51
CA MET A 53 14.42 7.16 -5.16
C MET A 53 15.10 8.53 -5.18
N ASP A 54 16.29 8.64 -4.61
CA ASP A 54 17.08 9.89 -4.59
C ASP A 54 17.51 10.32 -6.00
N ALA A 55 17.73 9.37 -6.91
CA ALA A 55 18.05 9.62 -8.31
C ALA A 55 16.81 9.90 -9.19
N GLY A 56 15.60 9.87 -8.63
CA GLY A 56 14.35 10.02 -9.36
C GLY A 56 14.01 8.86 -10.29
N LYS A 57 14.63 7.70 -10.07
CA LYS A 57 14.40 6.47 -10.86
C LYS A 57 13.39 5.56 -10.19
N LEU A 58 12.73 4.73 -11.00
CA LEU A 58 11.86 3.66 -10.48
C LEU A 58 12.70 2.61 -9.76
N VAL A 59 12.21 2.14 -8.62
CA VAL A 59 12.84 1.04 -7.89
C VAL A 59 12.64 -0.25 -8.69
N PRO A 60 13.72 -1.02 -8.98
CA PRO A 60 13.61 -2.28 -9.73
C PRO A 60 12.70 -3.29 -9.05
N ASP A 61 12.07 -4.17 -9.83
CA ASP A 61 11.14 -5.18 -9.34
C ASP A 61 11.78 -6.14 -8.33
N ASP A 62 13.02 -6.55 -8.55
CA ASP A 62 13.76 -7.43 -7.63
C ASP A 62 13.97 -6.79 -6.25
N VAL A 63 14.20 -5.49 -6.19
CA VAL A 63 14.32 -4.74 -4.94
C VAL A 63 12.98 -4.65 -4.23
N ILE A 64 11.91 -4.35 -4.96
CA ILE A 64 10.54 -4.30 -4.40
C ILE A 64 10.15 -5.66 -3.83
N ILE A 65 10.38 -6.73 -4.58
CA ILE A 65 10.06 -8.09 -4.14
C ILE A 65 10.91 -8.50 -2.93
N GLY A 66 12.17 -8.11 -2.88
CA GLY A 66 13.03 -8.33 -1.72
C GLY A 66 12.47 -7.67 -0.46
N ILE A 67 11.99 -6.44 -0.55
CA ILE A 67 11.37 -5.72 0.57
C ILE A 67 10.07 -6.40 1.00
N VAL A 68 9.24 -6.82 0.06
CA VAL A 68 8.00 -7.55 0.34
C VAL A 68 8.31 -8.87 1.03
N ALA A 69 9.30 -9.63 0.55
CA ALA A 69 9.72 -10.90 1.14
C ALA A 69 10.18 -10.72 2.60
N GLU A 70 10.98 -9.72 2.90
CA GLU A 70 11.38 -9.39 4.27
C GLU A 70 10.17 -9.06 5.15
N ARG A 71 9.22 -8.29 4.62
CA ARG A 71 8.04 -7.88 5.39
C ARG A 71 7.11 -9.05 5.72
N VAL A 72 6.82 -9.92 4.76
CA VAL A 72 5.93 -11.07 4.98
C VAL A 72 6.55 -12.18 5.82
N ALA A 73 7.85 -12.17 5.98
CA ALA A 73 8.58 -13.08 6.87
C ALA A 73 8.48 -12.70 8.35
N GLN A 74 7.98 -11.50 8.68
CA GLN A 74 7.83 -11.07 10.07
C GLN A 74 6.72 -11.87 10.78
N SER A 75 6.82 -11.94 12.10
CA SER A 75 5.92 -12.75 12.93
C SER A 75 4.45 -12.37 12.84
N ASP A 76 4.13 -11.09 12.61
CA ASP A 76 2.75 -10.62 12.46
C ASP A 76 2.08 -11.09 11.15
N CYS A 77 2.85 -11.57 10.19
CA CYS A 77 2.36 -12.15 8.93
C CYS A 77 2.14 -13.67 8.99
N ARG A 78 2.36 -14.29 10.14
CA ARG A 78 2.24 -15.75 10.31
C ARG A 78 0.85 -16.28 9.90
N ASP A 79 -0.20 -15.59 10.28
CA ASP A 79 -1.59 -15.99 10.03
C ASP A 79 -2.12 -15.50 8.68
N GLY A 80 -1.34 -14.71 7.99
CA GLY A 80 -1.67 -14.17 6.69
C GLY A 80 -1.30 -12.69 6.55
N TYR A 81 -1.64 -12.13 5.41
CA TYR A 81 -1.39 -10.72 5.07
C TYR A 81 -2.25 -10.29 3.89
N ILE A 82 -2.33 -8.98 3.69
CA ILE A 82 -2.96 -8.36 2.53
C ILE A 82 -1.90 -7.52 1.83
N LEU A 83 -1.60 -7.80 0.55
CA LEU A 83 -0.72 -6.98 -0.26
C LEU A 83 -1.53 -5.95 -1.05
N ASP A 84 -1.20 -4.68 -0.89
CA ASP A 84 -1.77 -3.56 -1.62
C ASP A 84 -0.67 -2.85 -2.41
N GLY A 85 -0.83 -2.79 -3.73
CA GLY A 85 0.10 -2.12 -4.63
C GLY A 85 1.15 -3.02 -5.28
N VAL A 86 1.16 -4.32 -4.99
CA VAL A 86 1.99 -5.32 -5.65
C VAL A 86 1.22 -6.66 -5.74
N PRO A 87 1.30 -7.43 -6.83
CA PRO A 87 2.01 -7.11 -8.08
C PRO A 87 1.28 -6.05 -8.93
N ARG A 88 2.02 -5.27 -9.68
CA ARG A 88 1.49 -4.31 -10.66
C ARG A 88 1.79 -4.73 -12.10
N THR A 89 2.70 -5.67 -12.28
CA THR A 89 3.11 -6.22 -13.57
C THR A 89 3.19 -7.74 -13.47
N ILE A 90 3.18 -8.41 -14.64
CA ILE A 90 3.37 -9.87 -14.72
C ILE A 90 4.74 -10.26 -14.16
N ALA A 91 5.79 -9.48 -14.46
CA ALA A 91 7.13 -9.72 -13.96
C ALA A 91 7.18 -9.70 -12.42
N GLN A 92 6.48 -8.77 -11.78
CA GLN A 92 6.36 -8.73 -10.32
C GLN A 92 5.62 -9.95 -9.77
N ALA A 93 4.55 -10.37 -10.42
CA ALA A 93 3.78 -11.56 -10.03
C ALA A 93 4.65 -12.83 -10.10
N GLU A 94 5.40 -13.00 -11.17
CA GLU A 94 6.35 -14.11 -11.33
C GLU A 94 7.46 -14.09 -10.26
N ALA A 95 8.01 -12.91 -9.98
CA ALA A 95 9.03 -12.74 -8.94
C ALA A 95 8.51 -13.05 -7.53
N LEU A 96 7.25 -12.73 -7.22
CA LEU A 96 6.59 -13.12 -5.97
C LEU A 96 6.48 -14.65 -5.85
N GLU A 97 6.07 -15.31 -6.93
CA GLU A 97 5.96 -16.76 -6.97
C GLU A 97 7.32 -17.43 -6.80
N GLU A 98 8.35 -16.95 -7.49
CA GLU A 98 9.74 -17.44 -7.35
C GLU A 98 10.29 -17.24 -5.92
N ALA A 99 9.89 -16.16 -5.25
CA ALA A 99 10.26 -15.90 -3.86
C ALA A 99 9.50 -16.77 -2.84
N GLY A 100 8.57 -17.63 -3.30
CA GLY A 100 7.77 -18.48 -2.44
C GLY A 100 6.62 -17.76 -1.71
N ILE A 101 6.27 -16.57 -2.16
CA ILE A 101 5.15 -15.80 -1.61
C ILE A 101 3.86 -16.27 -2.27
N THR A 102 2.98 -16.88 -1.48
CA THR A 102 1.73 -17.48 -1.97
C THR A 102 0.50 -16.66 -1.57
N PHE A 103 -0.60 -16.86 -2.29
CA PHE A 103 -1.86 -16.17 -2.06
C PHE A 103 -3.04 -17.12 -2.13
N ASP A 104 -4.04 -16.87 -1.29
CA ASP A 104 -5.29 -17.63 -1.29
C ASP A 104 -6.32 -17.02 -2.25
N LYS A 105 -6.40 -15.69 -2.29
CA LYS A 105 -7.35 -14.93 -3.12
C LYS A 105 -6.74 -13.64 -3.63
N VAL A 106 -7.22 -13.22 -4.80
CA VAL A 106 -6.94 -11.91 -5.40
C VAL A 106 -8.26 -11.16 -5.49
N LEU A 107 -8.32 -9.97 -4.89
CA LEU A 107 -9.48 -9.09 -4.90
C LEU A 107 -9.21 -7.90 -5.82
N SER A 108 -10.00 -7.75 -6.87
CA SER A 108 -9.91 -6.61 -7.78
C SER A 108 -11.07 -5.65 -7.52
N LEU A 109 -10.75 -4.40 -7.21
CA LEU A 109 -11.72 -3.33 -7.06
C LEU A 109 -11.81 -2.58 -8.38
N GLU A 110 -12.95 -2.71 -9.05
CA GLU A 110 -13.18 -2.10 -10.35
C GLU A 110 -14.24 -1.02 -10.25
N ILE A 111 -13.91 0.16 -10.74
CA ILE A 111 -14.81 1.30 -10.85
C ILE A 111 -14.58 2.00 -12.19
N SER A 112 -15.56 2.80 -12.63
CA SER A 112 -15.43 3.57 -13.87
C SER A 112 -14.35 4.65 -13.78
N ASP A 113 -13.75 5.01 -14.91
CA ASP A 113 -12.74 6.07 -14.96
C ASP A 113 -13.29 7.40 -14.47
N ALA A 114 -14.55 7.73 -14.77
CA ALA A 114 -15.19 8.95 -14.29
C ALA A 114 -15.30 9.01 -12.76
N GLU A 115 -15.62 7.88 -12.11
CA GLU A 115 -15.65 7.80 -10.65
C GLU A 115 -14.25 7.89 -10.04
N ILE A 116 -13.24 7.33 -10.72
CA ILE A 116 -11.83 7.45 -10.30
C ILE A 116 -11.40 8.92 -10.33
N GLU A 117 -11.68 9.63 -11.42
CA GLU A 117 -11.36 11.05 -11.56
C GLU A 117 -12.01 11.89 -10.45
N GLU A 118 -13.30 11.73 -10.22
CA GLU A 118 -14.02 12.43 -9.15
C GLU A 118 -13.40 12.16 -7.77
N ARG A 119 -13.10 10.91 -7.47
CA ARG A 119 -12.50 10.54 -6.19
C ARG A 119 -11.09 11.10 -6.03
N MET A 120 -10.29 11.08 -7.09
CA MET A 120 -8.91 11.60 -7.05
C MET A 120 -8.87 13.12 -6.88
N GLU A 121 -9.73 13.87 -7.56
CA GLU A 121 -9.81 15.32 -7.43
C GLU A 121 -10.16 15.77 -6.00
N GLY A 122 -11.07 15.04 -5.34
CA GLY A 122 -11.51 15.34 -4.00
C GLY A 122 -10.70 14.71 -2.88
N ARG A 123 -9.73 13.83 -3.22
CA ARG A 123 -8.96 13.09 -2.22
C ARG A 123 -8.01 14.00 -1.47
N ARG A 124 -7.98 13.80 -0.14
CA ARG A 124 -6.99 14.42 0.77
C ARG A 124 -6.35 13.33 1.62
N PHE A 125 -5.10 13.54 1.95
CA PHE A 125 -4.26 12.56 2.63
C PHE A 125 -3.47 13.24 3.74
N CYS A 126 -3.41 12.62 4.91
CA CYS A 126 -2.58 13.09 6.00
C CYS A 126 -1.18 12.49 5.90
N HIS A 127 -0.18 13.33 5.68
CA HIS A 127 1.22 12.90 5.59
C HIS A 127 1.79 12.39 6.91
N THR A 128 1.16 12.73 8.03
CA THR A 128 1.63 12.35 9.37
C THR A 128 1.18 10.95 9.77
N CYS A 129 -0.12 10.63 9.58
CA CYS A 129 -0.69 9.35 10.05
C CYS A 129 -1.28 8.48 8.94
N GLY A 130 -1.31 8.95 7.69
CA GLY A 130 -1.84 8.19 6.57
C GLY A 130 -3.36 8.19 6.43
N ALA A 131 -4.10 8.89 7.29
CA ALA A 131 -5.55 8.99 7.20
C ALA A 131 -5.98 9.64 5.88
N THR A 132 -7.05 9.13 5.27
CA THR A 132 -7.58 9.59 4.00
C THR A 132 -8.95 10.24 4.19
N TYR A 133 -9.18 11.31 3.42
CA TYR A 133 -10.42 12.08 3.41
C TYR A 133 -10.83 12.37 1.97
N HIS A 134 -12.08 12.79 1.82
CA HIS A 134 -12.59 13.32 0.56
C HIS A 134 -13.39 14.59 0.84
N ILE A 135 -13.15 15.64 0.05
CA ILE A 135 -13.76 16.96 0.28
C ILE A 135 -15.30 16.96 0.30
N HIS A 136 -15.93 16.01 -0.39
CA HIS A 136 -17.40 15.88 -0.44
C HIS A 136 -17.91 14.63 0.28
N ASN A 137 -17.28 13.47 0.06
CA ASN A 137 -17.81 12.18 0.51
C ASN A 137 -17.39 11.81 1.93
N ALA A 138 -16.24 12.29 2.36
CA ALA A 138 -15.69 12.03 3.69
C ALA A 138 -14.84 13.22 4.17
N PRO A 139 -15.44 14.41 4.34
CA PRO A 139 -14.70 15.60 4.72
C PRO A 139 -14.16 15.49 6.15
N PRO A 140 -13.00 16.08 6.43
CA PRO A 140 -12.55 16.24 7.81
C PRO A 140 -13.45 17.21 8.56
N LYS A 141 -13.51 17.12 9.87
CA LYS A 141 -14.28 18.05 10.73
C LYS A 141 -13.84 19.49 10.58
N ARG A 142 -12.56 19.68 10.31
CA ARG A 142 -11.95 20.97 10.04
C ARG A 142 -11.14 20.91 8.76
N GLU A 143 -11.45 21.78 7.82
CA GLU A 143 -10.77 21.84 6.52
C GLU A 143 -9.24 21.91 6.69
N GLY A 144 -8.54 21.07 5.93
CA GLY A 144 -7.08 21.00 5.92
C GLY A 144 -6.44 20.38 7.16
N VAL A 145 -7.23 19.85 8.11
CA VAL A 145 -6.72 19.27 9.36
C VAL A 145 -7.19 17.84 9.53
N CYS A 146 -6.26 16.94 9.81
CA CYS A 146 -6.56 15.54 10.07
C CYS A 146 -7.30 15.36 11.41
N ASP A 147 -8.44 14.67 11.38
CA ASP A 147 -9.23 14.41 12.58
C ASP A 147 -8.53 13.44 13.55
N THR A 148 -7.62 12.61 13.03
CA THR A 148 -6.93 11.57 13.81
C THR A 148 -5.72 12.12 14.57
N CYS A 149 -4.88 12.92 13.92
CA CYS A 149 -3.60 13.36 14.50
C CYS A 149 -3.41 14.88 14.52
N GLY A 150 -4.33 15.65 13.93
CA GLY A 150 -4.22 17.11 13.84
C GLY A 150 -3.21 17.59 12.80
N GLY A 151 -2.60 16.70 12.04
CA GLY A 151 -1.65 17.05 10.98
C GLY A 151 -2.33 17.70 9.77
N ALA A 152 -1.55 18.33 8.89
CA ALA A 152 -2.04 18.92 7.65
C ALA A 152 -2.44 17.84 6.63
N LEU A 153 -3.47 18.13 5.86
CA LEU A 153 -3.96 17.28 4.75
C LEU A 153 -3.44 17.78 3.41
#